data_297b9badbf449b1ffff7690f08ede71d
#
_entry.id   297b9badbf449b1ffff7690f08ede71d
#
_cell.length_a   1.000
_cell.length_b   1.000
_cell.length_c   1.000
_cell.angle_alpha   90.00
_cell.angle_beta   90.00
_cell.angle_gamma   90.00
#
_symmetry.space_group_name_H-M   'P 1'
#
loop_
_entity.id
_entity.type
_entity.pdbx_description
1 polymer ?
#
loop_
_entity_poly.entity_id
_entity_poly.type
_entity_poly.pdbx_seq_one_letter_code
_entity_poly.pdbx_strand_id
1 'polypeptide(L)'
;MPRAHASRLAAAALLAATGLSCTDDSNPSSPITADLAQMATKRGPTLTPQTSGTTARLIGVHAVNQNVAWVSGVGGTFAVTTDGGATWHAGVVPGAEALEFRDVEGVSAMEAYLLSIGSGSDSRIYHTTDGGESWDLQFQNADPDAFYDCFAFWTPNRGFAYSDGVNGRFPVIRTTDGETWQDIGDNLPAAQPGEFAFASSGTCTAAQGGKRGWIGTGGLGDARILATTDGGDSWAAYPTPIVQGAPEGASGIFTVDFRDPNRGILAGGDLVRESEVLPNVARTRDGGATWELATPFPFGTVFGLSYVSKAGLPAVFAVARGGVAWSPDEGDTWHELPDFLDFWAVSFANQHAGWMVGGEGRIVKISF
;
A
#
# COMPACT_ATOMS: atom_id res chain seq x y z
N MET A 1 -36.01 53.31 51.83
CA MET A 1 -35.87 53.33 53.29
C MET A 1 -35.16 52.06 53.73
N PRO A 2 -34.32 52.19 54.69
CA PRO A 2 -32.99 51.50 54.73
C PRO A 2 -32.93 50.43 55.84
N ARG A 3 -31.82 49.66 55.85
CA ARG A 3 -30.96 49.27 56.96
C ARG A 3 -30.16 48.04 56.53
N ALA A 4 -28.88 48.04 56.33
CA ALA A 4 -27.68 48.36 57.18
C ALA A 4 -27.28 47.23 58.11
N HIS A 5 -26.00 46.85 57.94
CA HIS A 5 -25.00 46.21 58.86
C HIS A 5 -25.14 44.72 59.15
N ALA A 6 -24.12 43.90 59.17
CA ALA A 6 -22.81 44.11 59.78
C ALA A 6 -21.76 43.09 59.28
N SER A 7 -20.57 43.58 59.27
CA SER A 7 -19.29 42.88 59.10
C SER A 7 -19.02 41.81 60.18
N ARG A 8 -18.36 40.71 59.85
CA ARG A 8 -17.34 40.09 60.71
C ARG A 8 -16.22 39.50 59.90
N LEU A 9 -15.06 40.01 60.11
CA LEU A 9 -13.76 39.41 59.78
C LEU A 9 -13.55 38.14 60.61
N ALA A 10 -12.99 37.10 59.95
CA ALA A 10 -12.17 36.13 60.65
C ALA A 10 -11.08 35.64 59.69
N ALA A 11 -9.90 35.56 60.24
CA ALA A 11 -8.60 35.46 59.58
C ALA A 11 -8.26 34.05 59.09
N ALA A 12 -7.44 34.06 58.10
CA ALA A 12 -6.37 33.16 57.67
C ALA A 12 -6.17 31.77 58.27
N ALA A 13 -6.07 30.78 57.39
CA ALA A 13 -5.04 29.74 57.47
C ALA A 13 -4.66 29.32 56.05
N LEU A 14 -3.44 29.66 55.63
CA LEU A 14 -2.76 29.13 54.44
C LEU A 14 -2.40 27.66 54.74
N LEU A 15 -3.03 26.73 54.02
CA LEU A 15 -2.47 25.38 53.81
C LEU A 15 -2.09 25.27 52.36
N ALA A 16 -0.77 25.27 52.14
CA ALA A 16 -0.18 24.91 50.85
C ALA A 16 -0.39 23.39 50.63
N ALA A 17 -1.33 23.03 49.80
CA ALA A 17 -1.44 21.71 49.22
C ALA A 17 -0.60 21.67 47.95
N THR A 18 0.56 21.03 48.01
CA THR A 18 1.33 20.64 46.85
C THR A 18 0.53 19.59 46.10
N GLY A 19 -0.21 20.00 45.04
CA GLY A 19 -0.82 19.11 44.10
C GLY A 19 0.27 18.47 43.23
N LEU A 20 0.55 17.19 43.47
CA LEU A 20 1.18 16.35 42.43
C LEU A 20 0.18 16.24 41.29
N SER A 21 0.44 16.97 40.21
CA SER A 21 -0.18 16.72 38.93
C SER A 21 0.40 15.43 38.38
N CYS A 22 -0.33 14.34 38.41
CA CYS A 22 -0.09 13.20 37.55
C CYS A 22 -0.40 13.65 36.13
N THR A 23 0.62 14.03 35.38
CA THR A 23 0.51 14.09 33.92
C THR A 23 0.45 12.66 33.42
N ASP A 24 -0.67 12.34 32.82
CA ASP A 24 -0.90 11.09 32.08
C ASP A 24 -0.02 11.13 30.83
N ASP A 25 1.23 10.64 30.95
CA ASP A 25 2.16 10.47 29.84
C ASP A 25 1.79 9.21 29.04
N SER A 26 0.63 9.22 28.42
CA SER A 26 0.29 8.29 27.35
C SER A 26 0.69 8.84 25.99
N ASN A 27 1.95 9.22 25.84
CA ASN A 27 2.54 9.50 24.52
C ASN A 27 3.49 8.33 24.17
N PRO A 28 3.12 7.43 23.23
CA PRO A 28 3.92 6.23 22.93
C PRO A 28 5.12 6.48 22.02
N SER A 29 5.61 7.68 21.88
CA SER A 29 6.86 7.98 21.19
C SER A 29 7.89 8.57 22.15
N SER A 30 8.47 7.72 22.98
CA SER A 30 9.71 8.08 23.68
C SER A 30 10.79 8.40 22.62
N PRO A 31 11.52 9.52 22.73
CA PRO A 31 12.62 9.87 21.82
C PRO A 31 13.63 8.73 21.63
N ILE A 32 13.85 7.93 22.65
CA ILE A 32 14.75 6.78 22.65
C ILE A 32 14.31 5.66 21.69
N THR A 33 12.98 5.41 21.57
CA THR A 33 12.49 4.39 20.64
C THR A 33 12.56 4.84 19.18
N ALA A 34 12.34 6.11 18.91
CA ALA A 34 12.50 6.68 17.58
C ALA A 34 13.97 6.70 17.14
N ASP A 35 14.90 7.04 18.04
CA ASP A 35 16.34 7.02 17.77
C ASP A 35 16.86 5.60 17.53
N LEU A 36 16.41 4.59 18.28
CA LEU A 36 16.78 3.19 18.06
C LEU A 36 16.24 2.64 16.74
N ALA A 37 15.00 2.97 16.39
CA ALA A 37 14.41 2.60 15.12
C ALA A 37 15.14 3.26 13.94
N GLN A 38 15.49 4.53 14.05
CA GLN A 38 16.26 5.25 13.06
C GLN A 38 17.71 4.72 12.94
N MET A 39 18.33 4.27 14.04
CA MET A 39 19.62 3.59 14.01
C MET A 39 19.56 2.22 13.34
N ALA A 40 18.49 1.46 13.54
CA ALA A 40 18.30 0.17 12.88
C ALA A 40 18.18 0.34 11.36
N THR A 41 17.37 1.28 10.89
CA THR A 41 17.26 1.58 9.44
C THR A 41 18.58 2.07 8.83
N LYS A 42 19.43 2.77 9.57
CA LYS A 42 20.77 3.18 9.10
C LYS A 42 21.77 2.02 8.94
N ARG A 43 21.55 0.88 9.63
CA ARG A 43 22.42 -0.31 9.52
C ARG A 43 22.08 -1.21 8.33
N GLY A 44 20.97 -0.97 7.67
CA GLY A 44 20.45 -1.78 6.58
C GLY A 44 19.64 -2.99 7.06
N PRO A 45 18.91 -3.62 6.13
CA PRO A 45 18.04 -4.75 6.44
C PRO A 45 18.79 -6.06 6.57
N THR A 46 18.23 -6.97 7.38
CA THR A 46 18.52 -8.39 7.32
C THR A 46 17.51 -9.05 6.40
N LEU A 47 17.99 -9.82 5.43
CA LEU A 47 17.19 -10.50 4.41
C LEU A 47 17.29 -12.01 4.62
N THR A 48 16.15 -12.67 4.84
CA THR A 48 16.08 -14.11 5.14
C THR A 48 15.19 -14.79 4.11
N PRO A 49 15.74 -15.58 3.16
CA PRO A 49 14.96 -16.39 2.24
C PRO A 49 14.08 -17.40 2.98
N GLN A 50 12.86 -17.60 2.46
CA GLN A 50 11.87 -18.51 3.02
C GLN A 50 11.37 -19.47 1.95
N THR A 51 10.84 -20.64 2.37
CA THR A 51 10.28 -21.66 1.47
C THR A 51 8.76 -21.45 1.38
N SER A 52 8.28 -21.00 0.23
CA SER A 52 6.86 -20.71 -0.01
C SER A 52 5.96 -21.94 -0.14
N GLY A 53 6.52 -23.08 -0.50
CA GLY A 53 5.74 -24.29 -0.84
C GLY A 53 5.20 -24.32 -2.28
N THR A 54 5.52 -23.32 -3.12
CA THR A 54 5.12 -23.24 -4.53
C THR A 54 6.29 -22.81 -5.41
N THR A 55 6.20 -23.08 -6.72
CA THR A 55 7.09 -22.55 -7.76
C THR A 55 6.41 -21.48 -8.62
N ALA A 56 5.14 -21.16 -8.34
CA ALA A 56 4.42 -20.12 -9.05
C ALA A 56 5.10 -18.76 -8.85
N ARG A 57 5.08 -17.91 -9.88
CA ARG A 57 5.50 -16.51 -9.72
C ARG A 57 4.54 -15.81 -8.76
N LEU A 58 5.08 -15.28 -7.66
CA LEU A 58 4.36 -14.51 -6.66
C LEU A 58 4.46 -13.03 -7.00
N ILE A 59 3.32 -12.31 -6.92
CA ILE A 59 3.22 -10.94 -7.44
C ILE A 59 2.65 -9.98 -6.39
N GLY A 60 1.71 -10.42 -5.57
CA GLY A 60 1.15 -9.64 -4.47
C GLY A 60 1.64 -10.13 -3.10
N VAL A 61 1.79 -9.20 -2.15
CA VAL A 61 2.09 -9.51 -0.74
C VAL A 61 1.47 -8.47 0.18
N HIS A 62 0.82 -8.94 1.24
CA HIS A 62 0.33 -8.09 2.34
C HIS A 62 0.82 -8.61 3.69
N ALA A 63 1.60 -7.78 4.38
CA ALA A 63 2.11 -8.04 5.72
C ALA A 63 1.08 -7.53 6.76
N VAL A 64 0.32 -8.43 7.36
CA VAL A 64 -0.72 -8.09 8.36
C VAL A 64 -0.10 -7.70 9.70
N ASN A 65 0.85 -8.49 10.17
CA ASN A 65 1.57 -8.27 11.44
C ASN A 65 2.88 -9.08 11.46
N GLN A 66 3.56 -9.17 12.62
CA GLN A 66 4.84 -9.88 12.74
C GLN A 66 4.78 -11.37 12.38
N ASN A 67 3.60 -11.98 12.52
CA ASN A 67 3.42 -13.41 12.33
C ASN A 67 2.65 -13.75 11.06
N VAL A 68 1.78 -12.85 10.60
CA VAL A 68 0.83 -13.11 9.53
C VAL A 68 1.18 -12.28 8.30
N ALA A 69 1.33 -12.96 7.17
CA ALA A 69 1.40 -12.36 5.84
C ALA A 69 0.71 -13.26 4.81
N TRP A 70 0.10 -12.64 3.82
CA TRP A 70 -0.53 -13.28 2.68
C TRP A 70 0.23 -12.93 1.41
N VAL A 71 0.29 -13.87 0.48
CA VAL A 71 0.86 -13.66 -0.86
C VAL A 71 -0.06 -14.20 -1.94
N SER A 72 0.03 -13.64 -3.13
CA SER A 72 -0.74 -14.05 -4.30
C SER A 72 0.14 -14.17 -5.54
N GLY A 73 -0.31 -14.91 -6.56
CA GLY A 73 0.48 -15.11 -7.77
C GLY A 73 -0.30 -15.72 -8.93
N VAL A 74 0.46 -16.16 -9.93
CA VAL A 74 -0.09 -16.76 -11.14
C VAL A 74 -0.70 -18.16 -10.88
N GLY A 75 -1.60 -18.59 -11.75
CA GLY A 75 -2.20 -19.93 -11.67
C GLY A 75 -3.16 -20.09 -10.50
N GLY A 76 -3.85 -19.01 -10.11
CA GLY A 76 -4.77 -19.01 -8.98
C GLY A 76 -4.08 -19.18 -7.62
N THR A 77 -2.77 -18.98 -7.54
CA THR A 77 -1.95 -19.27 -6.36
C THR A 77 -2.13 -18.22 -5.27
N PHE A 78 -2.22 -18.70 -4.03
CA PHE A 78 -2.04 -17.93 -2.80
C PHE A 78 -1.15 -18.67 -1.83
N ALA A 79 -0.58 -17.99 -0.84
CA ALA A 79 -0.03 -18.63 0.34
C ALA A 79 -0.15 -17.71 1.57
N VAL A 80 -0.19 -18.32 2.75
CA VAL A 80 -0.28 -17.62 4.03
C VAL A 80 0.74 -18.17 5.02
N THR A 81 1.33 -17.29 5.81
CA THR A 81 2.09 -17.64 7.02
C THR A 81 1.37 -17.12 8.26
N THR A 82 1.46 -17.87 9.36
CA THR A 82 0.95 -17.47 10.67
C THR A 82 2.01 -17.49 11.77
N ASP A 83 3.27 -17.80 11.39
CA ASP A 83 4.43 -17.95 12.28
C ASP A 83 5.63 -17.07 11.87
N GLY A 84 5.35 -15.98 11.14
CA GLY A 84 6.37 -15.04 10.71
C GLY A 84 7.22 -15.57 9.56
N GLY A 85 6.70 -16.52 8.78
CA GLY A 85 7.34 -17.11 7.62
C GLY A 85 8.26 -18.29 7.95
N ALA A 86 8.20 -18.86 9.17
CA ALA A 86 8.86 -20.12 9.46
C ALA A 86 8.24 -21.26 8.62
N THR A 87 6.92 -21.19 8.43
CA THR A 87 6.16 -22.04 7.49
C THR A 87 5.21 -21.20 6.63
N TRP A 88 4.97 -21.65 5.39
CA TRP A 88 4.00 -21.10 4.47
C TRP A 88 3.06 -22.20 3.99
N HIS A 89 1.76 -21.90 4.00
CA HIS A 89 0.71 -22.77 3.47
C HIS A 89 0.27 -22.25 2.12
N ALA A 90 0.74 -22.89 1.05
CA ALA A 90 0.39 -22.53 -0.32
C ALA A 90 -0.80 -23.34 -0.82
N GLY A 91 -1.67 -22.70 -1.59
CA GLY A 91 -2.83 -23.30 -2.23
C GLY A 91 -3.14 -22.66 -3.58
N VAL A 92 -4.14 -23.21 -4.25
CA VAL A 92 -4.73 -22.70 -5.48
C VAL A 92 -6.22 -22.52 -5.24
N VAL A 93 -6.77 -21.37 -5.57
CA VAL A 93 -8.21 -21.10 -5.46
C VAL A 93 -8.95 -21.98 -6.48
N PRO A 94 -9.88 -22.86 -6.03
CA PRO A 94 -10.58 -23.75 -6.93
C PRO A 94 -11.36 -23.02 -8.01
N GLY A 95 -11.15 -23.39 -9.29
CA GLY A 95 -11.78 -22.73 -10.46
C GLY A 95 -11.12 -21.42 -10.88
N ALA A 96 -9.98 -21.07 -10.28
CA ALA A 96 -9.18 -19.90 -10.62
C ALA A 96 -7.78 -20.27 -11.16
N GLU A 97 -7.56 -21.52 -11.52
CA GLU A 97 -6.25 -22.05 -11.96
C GLU A 97 -5.69 -21.35 -13.20
N ALA A 98 -6.54 -20.71 -14.00
CA ALA A 98 -6.15 -19.92 -15.17
C ALA A 98 -5.93 -18.43 -14.85
N LEU A 99 -6.27 -17.99 -13.64
CA LEU A 99 -6.21 -16.59 -13.26
C LEU A 99 -4.85 -16.19 -12.68
N GLU A 100 -4.56 -14.91 -12.76
CA GLU A 100 -3.36 -14.29 -12.21
C GLU A 100 -3.77 -13.33 -11.09
N PHE A 101 -3.55 -13.71 -9.82
CA PHE A 101 -3.78 -12.84 -8.68
C PHE A 101 -2.59 -11.91 -8.48
N ARG A 102 -2.80 -10.62 -8.75
CA ARG A 102 -1.75 -9.61 -8.59
C ARG A 102 -1.89 -8.77 -7.34
N ASP A 103 -3.04 -8.84 -6.70
CA ASP A 103 -3.25 -8.12 -5.45
C ASP A 103 -3.83 -9.03 -4.38
N VAL A 104 -3.44 -8.77 -3.12
CA VAL A 104 -3.91 -9.47 -1.94
C VAL A 104 -4.02 -8.53 -0.75
N GLU A 105 -5.18 -8.49 -0.11
CA GLU A 105 -5.39 -7.81 1.16
C GLU A 105 -5.58 -8.85 2.26
N GLY A 106 -4.59 -9.00 3.13
CA GLY A 106 -4.69 -9.84 4.32
C GLY A 106 -5.32 -9.05 5.47
N VAL A 107 -6.42 -9.52 6.02
CA VAL A 107 -7.10 -8.91 7.18
C VAL A 107 -6.61 -9.58 8.47
N SER A 108 -6.49 -10.89 8.46
CA SER A 108 -6.05 -11.71 9.58
C SER A 108 -5.39 -13.00 9.09
N ALA A 109 -5.08 -13.92 10.00
CA ALA A 109 -4.64 -15.27 9.64
C ALA A 109 -5.74 -16.10 8.95
N MET A 110 -7.00 -15.72 9.12
CA MET A 110 -8.17 -16.44 8.63
C MET A 110 -8.87 -15.72 7.48
N GLU A 111 -8.63 -14.42 7.30
CA GLU A 111 -9.40 -13.58 6.40
C GLU A 111 -8.49 -12.83 5.44
N ALA A 112 -8.81 -12.91 4.13
CA ALA A 112 -8.10 -12.21 3.07
C ALA A 112 -8.97 -12.07 1.81
N TYR A 113 -8.63 -11.07 1.01
CA TYR A 113 -9.17 -10.84 -0.34
C TYR A 113 -8.08 -11.05 -1.39
N LEU A 114 -8.46 -11.54 -2.56
CA LEU A 114 -7.61 -11.68 -3.75
C LEU A 114 -8.25 -10.97 -4.93
N LEU A 115 -7.46 -10.23 -5.70
CA LEU A 115 -7.89 -9.65 -6.97
C LEU A 115 -7.12 -10.30 -8.12
N SER A 116 -7.84 -10.92 -9.06
CA SER A 116 -7.26 -11.34 -10.33
C SER A 116 -7.38 -10.26 -11.37
N ILE A 117 -6.35 -10.15 -12.18
CA ILE A 117 -6.32 -9.28 -13.35
C ILE A 117 -6.84 -10.00 -14.59
N GLY A 118 -7.14 -9.23 -15.62
CA GLY A 118 -7.54 -9.70 -16.95
C GLY A 118 -8.74 -8.92 -17.46
N SER A 119 -8.95 -8.94 -18.78
CA SER A 119 -10.10 -8.26 -19.38
C SER A 119 -11.40 -9.01 -19.09
N GLY A 120 -12.47 -8.28 -18.92
CA GLY A 120 -13.79 -8.86 -18.73
C GLY A 120 -13.84 -9.78 -17.49
N SER A 121 -14.38 -10.97 -17.68
CA SER A 121 -14.66 -11.92 -16.59
C SER A 121 -13.42 -12.51 -15.91
N ASP A 122 -12.21 -12.20 -16.34
CA ASP A 122 -10.98 -12.64 -15.68
C ASP A 122 -10.59 -11.70 -14.51
N SER A 123 -11.08 -10.46 -14.50
CA SER A 123 -11.02 -9.58 -13.33
C SER A 123 -12.06 -10.01 -12.29
N ARG A 124 -11.59 -10.57 -11.17
CA ARG A 124 -12.45 -11.12 -10.11
C ARG A 124 -11.91 -10.78 -8.73
N ILE A 125 -12.82 -10.67 -7.75
CA ILE A 125 -12.46 -10.57 -6.33
C ILE A 125 -12.97 -11.80 -5.61
N TYR A 126 -12.07 -12.48 -4.92
CA TYR A 126 -12.36 -13.61 -4.04
C TYR A 126 -12.12 -13.22 -2.58
N HIS A 127 -12.86 -13.82 -1.67
CA HIS A 127 -12.76 -13.61 -0.23
C HIS A 127 -12.73 -14.95 0.51
N THR A 128 -11.86 -15.05 1.51
CA THR A 128 -11.82 -16.17 2.45
C THR A 128 -11.97 -15.68 3.87
N THR A 129 -12.62 -16.49 4.72
CA THR A 129 -12.75 -16.28 6.17
C THR A 129 -12.27 -17.47 7.00
N ASP A 130 -11.67 -18.47 6.33
CA ASP A 130 -11.23 -19.73 6.94
C ASP A 130 -9.74 -20.07 6.70
N GLY A 131 -8.93 -19.05 6.39
CA GLY A 131 -7.49 -19.22 6.18
C GLY A 131 -7.12 -19.73 4.79
N GLY A 132 -8.03 -19.63 3.83
CA GLY A 132 -7.85 -20.09 2.46
C GLY A 132 -8.28 -21.54 2.23
N GLU A 133 -8.97 -22.18 3.18
CA GLU A 133 -9.56 -23.50 2.97
C GLU A 133 -10.71 -23.43 1.95
N SER A 134 -11.47 -22.32 1.95
CA SER A 134 -12.46 -21.99 0.92
C SER A 134 -12.42 -20.54 0.51
N TRP A 135 -12.94 -20.24 -0.68
CA TRP A 135 -12.96 -18.90 -1.27
C TRP A 135 -14.31 -18.62 -1.93
N ASP A 136 -14.93 -17.51 -1.56
CA ASP A 136 -16.16 -17.00 -2.14
C ASP A 136 -15.85 -16.00 -3.25
N LEU A 137 -16.44 -16.21 -4.45
CA LEU A 137 -16.38 -15.23 -5.54
C LEU A 137 -17.35 -14.09 -5.25
N GLN A 138 -16.85 -12.93 -4.83
CA GLN A 138 -17.67 -11.76 -4.49
C GLN A 138 -17.95 -10.83 -5.67
N PHE A 139 -16.99 -10.72 -6.59
CA PHE A 139 -17.12 -9.87 -7.77
C PHE A 139 -16.53 -10.56 -8.99
N GLN A 140 -17.24 -10.47 -10.09
CA GLN A 140 -16.77 -10.84 -11.43
C GLN A 140 -17.13 -9.71 -12.38
N ASN A 141 -16.14 -9.13 -13.05
CA ASN A 141 -16.35 -8.06 -14.00
C ASN A 141 -17.18 -8.55 -15.20
N ALA A 142 -18.18 -7.75 -15.59
CA ALA A 142 -19.06 -8.04 -16.73
C ALA A 142 -18.73 -7.20 -17.98
N ASP A 143 -17.95 -6.11 -17.81
CA ASP A 143 -17.53 -5.24 -18.92
C ASP A 143 -16.32 -5.85 -19.61
N PRO A 144 -16.39 -6.27 -20.89
CA PRO A 144 -15.30 -6.91 -21.60
C PRO A 144 -14.09 -6.00 -21.80
N ASP A 145 -14.26 -4.69 -21.75
CA ASP A 145 -13.21 -3.69 -21.97
C ASP A 145 -12.55 -3.24 -20.67
N ALA A 146 -13.13 -3.55 -19.50
CA ALA A 146 -12.55 -3.21 -18.21
C ALA A 146 -11.53 -4.26 -17.75
N PHE A 147 -10.46 -3.77 -17.11
CA PHE A 147 -9.35 -4.56 -16.59
C PHE A 147 -9.00 -4.02 -15.20
N TYR A 148 -9.38 -4.76 -14.15
CA TYR A 148 -9.13 -4.34 -12.76
C TYR A 148 -7.69 -4.65 -12.36
N ASP A 149 -6.98 -3.64 -11.83
CA ASP A 149 -5.55 -3.67 -11.55
C ASP A 149 -5.20 -3.92 -10.10
N CYS A 150 -5.81 -3.13 -9.21
CA CYS A 150 -5.50 -3.10 -7.79
C CYS A 150 -6.74 -2.81 -6.97
N PHE A 151 -6.66 -3.16 -5.69
CA PHE A 151 -7.59 -2.71 -4.67
C PHE A 151 -6.86 -2.15 -3.44
N ALA A 152 -7.57 -1.42 -2.59
CA ALA A 152 -7.09 -1.03 -1.26
C ALA A 152 -8.26 -0.96 -0.27
N PHE A 153 -7.98 -1.28 0.98
CA PHE A 153 -8.98 -1.31 2.03
C PHE A 153 -8.69 -0.26 3.10
N TRP A 154 -9.70 0.53 3.45
CA TRP A 154 -9.65 1.46 4.58
C TRP A 154 -9.82 0.75 5.91
N THR A 155 -10.62 -0.31 5.91
CA THR A 155 -10.91 -1.21 7.04
C THR A 155 -11.19 -2.60 6.46
N PRO A 156 -11.20 -3.67 7.26
CA PRO A 156 -11.49 -5.02 6.77
C PRO A 156 -12.70 -5.14 5.85
N ASN A 157 -13.75 -4.33 6.08
CA ASN A 157 -15.01 -4.42 5.36
C ASN A 157 -15.27 -3.21 4.45
N ARG A 158 -14.29 -2.32 4.26
CA ARG A 158 -14.46 -1.14 3.40
C ARG A 158 -13.24 -0.95 2.53
N GLY A 159 -13.43 -1.06 1.23
CA GLY A 159 -12.36 -0.95 0.27
C GLY A 159 -12.89 -0.49 -1.10
N PHE A 160 -11.96 -0.31 -2.02
CA PHE A 160 -12.26 -0.01 -3.42
C PHE A 160 -11.32 -0.79 -4.33
N ALA A 161 -11.79 -1.11 -5.54
CA ALA A 161 -10.97 -1.70 -6.60
C ALA A 161 -11.10 -0.82 -7.85
N TYR A 162 -9.98 -0.68 -8.57
CA TYR A 162 -9.80 0.24 -9.67
C TYR A 162 -9.44 -0.50 -10.96
N SER A 163 -10.02 -0.06 -12.06
CA SER A 163 -9.80 -0.58 -13.41
C SER A 163 -9.18 0.49 -14.32
N ASP A 164 -8.55 0.07 -15.38
CA ASP A 164 -8.17 0.89 -16.52
C ASP A 164 -9.33 1.77 -17.02
N GLY A 165 -8.98 2.91 -17.64
CA GLY A 165 -9.96 3.83 -18.21
C GLY A 165 -10.68 3.24 -19.43
N VAL A 166 -12.00 3.13 -19.36
CA VAL A 166 -12.87 2.64 -20.45
C VAL A 166 -13.77 3.77 -20.91
N ASN A 167 -13.71 4.13 -22.21
CA ASN A 167 -14.55 5.18 -22.81
C ASN A 167 -14.53 6.53 -22.06
N GLY A 168 -13.36 6.91 -21.52
CA GLY A 168 -13.19 8.17 -20.78
C GLY A 168 -13.66 8.15 -19.34
N ARG A 169 -14.01 6.98 -18.80
CA ARG A 169 -14.42 6.74 -17.41
C ARG A 169 -13.53 5.69 -16.78
N PHE A 170 -13.29 5.79 -15.50
CA PHE A 170 -12.68 4.73 -14.73
C PHE A 170 -13.75 3.85 -14.08
N PRO A 171 -13.87 2.56 -14.44
CA PRO A 171 -14.63 1.61 -13.65
C PRO A 171 -13.95 1.45 -12.28
N VAL A 172 -14.61 1.91 -11.24
CA VAL A 172 -14.17 1.76 -9.84
C VAL A 172 -15.33 1.21 -9.05
N ILE A 173 -15.09 0.15 -8.31
CA ILE A 173 -16.07 -0.44 -7.41
C ILE A 173 -15.66 -0.26 -5.96
N ARG A 174 -16.62 -0.16 -5.07
CA ARG A 174 -16.43 0.02 -3.62
C ARG A 174 -17.27 -0.99 -2.85
N THR A 175 -16.70 -1.55 -1.80
CA THR A 175 -17.44 -2.25 -0.76
C THR A 175 -17.52 -1.42 0.52
N THR A 176 -18.64 -1.54 1.24
CA THR A 176 -18.85 -0.93 2.56
C THR A 176 -19.17 -1.95 3.65
N ASP A 177 -19.35 -3.21 3.25
CA ASP A 177 -19.70 -4.36 4.10
C ASP A 177 -18.69 -5.52 4.00
N GLY A 178 -17.73 -5.43 3.04
CA GLY A 178 -16.75 -6.48 2.77
C GLY A 178 -17.28 -7.64 1.94
N GLU A 179 -18.54 -7.56 1.47
CA GLU A 179 -19.20 -8.64 0.74
C GLU A 179 -19.76 -8.19 -0.62
N THR A 180 -20.34 -7.02 -0.69
CA THR A 180 -20.97 -6.50 -1.91
C THR A 180 -20.18 -5.34 -2.51
N TRP A 181 -20.05 -5.33 -3.83
CA TRP A 181 -19.28 -4.33 -4.56
C TRP A 181 -20.20 -3.49 -5.44
N GLN A 182 -20.09 -2.17 -5.34
CA GLN A 182 -20.91 -1.21 -6.06
C GLN A 182 -20.04 -0.29 -6.91
N ASP A 183 -20.46 -0.03 -8.15
CA ASP A 183 -19.79 0.92 -9.03
C ASP A 183 -19.90 2.36 -8.48
N ILE A 184 -18.75 3.02 -8.39
CA ILE A 184 -18.61 4.42 -7.97
C ILE A 184 -17.78 5.23 -8.99
N GLY A 185 -17.54 4.73 -10.18
CA GLY A 185 -16.68 5.38 -11.17
C GLY A 185 -17.13 6.79 -11.57
N ASP A 186 -18.42 7.13 -11.40
CA ASP A 186 -18.95 8.48 -11.63
C ASP A 186 -18.49 9.52 -10.59
N ASN A 187 -17.90 9.07 -9.48
CA ASN A 187 -17.31 9.92 -8.46
C ASN A 187 -15.88 10.37 -8.82
N LEU A 188 -15.28 9.79 -9.87
CA LEU A 188 -13.92 10.07 -10.29
C LEU A 188 -13.86 11.13 -11.40
N PRO A 189 -12.73 11.85 -11.52
CA PRO A 189 -12.44 12.64 -12.70
C PRO A 189 -12.44 11.76 -13.96
N ALA A 190 -12.79 12.35 -15.11
CA ALA A 190 -12.72 11.63 -16.38
C ALA A 190 -11.31 11.09 -16.65
N ALA A 191 -11.25 9.88 -17.21
CA ALA A 191 -10.02 9.30 -17.70
C ALA A 191 -9.52 10.07 -18.93
N GLN A 192 -8.22 10.30 -19.01
CA GLN A 192 -7.57 10.81 -20.20
C GLN A 192 -7.53 9.71 -21.30
N PRO A 193 -7.44 10.08 -22.59
CA PRO A 193 -7.29 9.07 -23.65
C PRO A 193 -6.07 8.18 -23.40
N GLY A 194 -6.29 6.87 -23.28
CA GLY A 194 -5.23 5.89 -23.03
C GLY A 194 -4.62 5.96 -21.64
N GLU A 195 -5.35 6.49 -20.66
CA GLU A 195 -4.95 6.45 -19.25
C GLU A 195 -5.40 5.16 -18.59
N PHE A 196 -4.48 4.50 -17.90
CA PHE A 196 -4.70 3.24 -17.19
C PHE A 196 -3.78 3.13 -15.95
N ALA A 197 -3.94 2.06 -15.17
CA ALA A 197 -3.05 1.73 -14.08
C ALA A 197 -2.02 0.67 -14.50
N PHE A 198 -1.23 0.24 -13.53
CA PHE A 198 -0.24 -0.81 -13.76
C PHE A 198 -0.37 -1.88 -12.66
N ALA A 199 -1.00 -2.98 -13.02
CA ALA A 199 -1.16 -4.14 -12.13
C ALA A 199 0.16 -4.89 -11.92
N SER A 200 1.23 -4.19 -11.52
CA SER A 200 2.56 -4.78 -11.39
C SER A 200 2.77 -5.55 -10.09
N SER A 201 2.08 -5.16 -9.02
CA SER A 201 2.32 -5.73 -7.68
C SER A 201 1.16 -5.56 -6.69
N GLY A 202 -0.03 -5.13 -7.14
CA GLY A 202 -1.16 -4.78 -6.26
C GLY A 202 -0.98 -3.49 -5.46
N THR A 203 0.10 -2.74 -5.66
CA THR A 203 0.39 -1.53 -4.89
C THR A 203 0.15 -0.24 -5.68
N CYS A 204 -0.58 -0.30 -6.79
CA CYS A 204 -0.94 0.89 -7.57
C CYS A 204 -2.00 1.75 -6.87
N THR A 205 -2.58 1.26 -5.78
CA THR A 205 -3.52 1.96 -4.90
C THR A 205 -3.05 1.96 -3.46
N ALA A 206 -3.49 2.95 -2.68
CA ALA A 206 -3.27 3.00 -1.24
C ALA A 206 -4.51 3.54 -0.52
N ALA A 207 -4.72 3.10 0.72
CA ALA A 207 -5.81 3.58 1.58
C ALA A 207 -5.30 3.87 3.00
N GLN A 208 -5.84 4.91 3.65
CA GLN A 208 -5.43 5.26 5.00
C GLN A 208 -6.54 5.99 5.79
N GLY A 209 -6.56 5.75 7.10
CA GLY A 209 -7.37 6.52 8.06
C GLY A 209 -8.87 6.44 7.85
N GLY A 210 -9.36 5.39 7.21
CA GLY A 210 -10.77 5.10 6.98
C GLY A 210 -11.46 5.90 5.88
N LYS A 211 -10.79 6.90 5.27
CA LYS A 211 -11.40 7.77 4.24
C LYS A 211 -10.44 8.22 3.14
N ARG A 212 -9.13 8.22 3.35
CA ARG A 212 -8.18 8.66 2.34
C ARG A 212 -7.83 7.49 1.43
N GLY A 213 -7.81 7.76 0.13
CA GLY A 213 -7.41 6.77 -0.87
C GLY A 213 -6.67 7.44 -2.01
N TRP A 214 -5.77 6.71 -2.64
CA TRP A 214 -4.96 7.16 -3.76
C TRP A 214 -4.87 6.07 -4.81
N ILE A 215 -4.91 6.47 -6.07
CA ILE A 215 -4.76 5.61 -7.24
C ILE A 215 -3.69 6.23 -8.12
N GLY A 216 -2.66 5.46 -8.47
CA GLY A 216 -1.63 5.86 -9.41
C GLY A 216 -2.02 5.49 -10.84
N THR A 217 -1.86 6.42 -11.78
CA THR A 217 -2.18 6.22 -13.19
C THR A 217 -0.99 6.54 -14.11
N GLY A 218 -1.14 6.26 -15.38
CA GLY A 218 -0.19 6.58 -16.44
C GLY A 218 -0.75 6.18 -17.80
N GLY A 219 0.11 5.67 -18.68
CA GLY A 219 -0.28 5.26 -20.02
C GLY A 219 0.16 6.25 -21.09
N LEU A 220 -0.71 6.56 -22.05
CA LEU A 220 -0.43 7.53 -23.13
C LEU A 220 -0.53 8.98 -22.65
N GLY A 221 -1.26 9.23 -21.56
CA GLY A 221 -1.46 10.55 -20.96
C GLY A 221 -0.45 10.88 -19.87
N ASP A 222 -0.80 11.87 -19.05
CA ASP A 222 -0.02 12.27 -17.90
C ASP A 222 -0.13 11.23 -16.77
N ALA A 223 0.97 11.00 -16.07
CA ALA A 223 0.94 10.22 -14.82
C ALA A 223 0.32 11.09 -13.72
N ARG A 224 -0.83 10.63 -13.17
CA ARG A 224 -1.60 11.36 -12.16
C ARG A 224 -1.84 10.51 -10.92
N ILE A 225 -2.02 11.17 -9.80
CA ILE A 225 -2.65 10.57 -8.62
C ILE A 225 -4.11 11.00 -8.60
N LEU A 226 -5.03 10.02 -8.55
CA LEU A 226 -6.42 10.26 -8.20
C LEU A 226 -6.55 10.07 -6.70
N ALA A 227 -7.04 11.07 -5.97
CA ALA A 227 -7.11 11.03 -4.51
C ALA A 227 -8.49 11.35 -3.98
N THR A 228 -8.89 10.65 -2.92
CA THR A 228 -10.10 10.90 -2.13
C THR A 228 -9.76 11.18 -0.67
N THR A 229 -10.60 11.97 0.00
CA THR A 229 -10.52 12.23 1.45
C THR A 229 -11.83 11.92 2.18
N ASP A 230 -12.83 11.42 1.48
CA ASP A 230 -14.20 11.17 1.98
C ASP A 230 -14.66 9.72 1.85
N GLY A 231 -13.74 8.79 1.51
CA GLY A 231 -14.02 7.35 1.39
C GLY A 231 -14.57 6.98 0.01
N GLY A 232 -14.19 7.75 -1.02
CA GLY A 232 -14.55 7.50 -2.40
C GLY A 232 -15.86 8.16 -2.83
N ASP A 233 -16.44 9.05 -2.02
CA ASP A 233 -17.64 9.82 -2.41
C ASP A 233 -17.30 10.91 -3.43
N SER A 234 -16.05 11.41 -3.40
CA SER A 234 -15.49 12.26 -4.45
C SER A 234 -13.99 12.04 -4.62
N TRP A 235 -13.48 12.29 -5.82
CA TRP A 235 -12.07 12.15 -6.17
C TRP A 235 -11.57 13.37 -6.94
N ALA A 236 -10.31 13.70 -6.75
CA ALA A 236 -9.60 14.74 -7.50
C ALA A 236 -8.33 14.18 -8.14
N ALA A 237 -7.93 14.72 -9.28
CA ALA A 237 -6.72 14.31 -10.00
C ALA A 237 -5.61 15.35 -9.80
N TYR A 238 -4.41 14.86 -9.50
CA TYR A 238 -3.22 15.67 -9.27
C TYR A 238 -2.07 15.20 -10.17
N PRO A 239 -1.41 16.09 -10.92
CA PRO A 239 -0.29 15.73 -11.77
C PRO A 239 0.92 15.32 -10.95
N THR A 240 1.74 14.44 -11.52
CA THR A 240 3.01 14.02 -10.93
C THR A 240 4.19 14.31 -11.86
N PRO A 241 5.40 14.51 -11.32
CA PRO A 241 6.56 14.87 -12.13
C PRO A 241 7.36 13.66 -12.66
N ILE A 242 6.89 12.41 -12.45
CA ILE A 242 7.64 11.24 -12.90
C ILE A 242 7.53 11.02 -14.41
N VAL A 243 8.31 10.08 -14.92
CA VAL A 243 8.30 9.71 -16.35
C VAL A 243 6.88 9.35 -16.81
N GLN A 244 6.47 9.91 -17.96
CA GLN A 244 5.11 9.81 -18.47
C GLN A 244 5.09 10.02 -19.99
N GLY A 245 3.94 9.71 -20.65
CA GLY A 245 3.72 10.02 -22.05
C GLY A 245 4.60 9.22 -23.01
N ALA A 246 5.02 8.00 -22.65
CA ALA A 246 5.72 7.12 -23.58
C ALA A 246 4.78 6.75 -24.74
N PRO A 247 5.30 6.75 -26.00
CA PRO A 247 4.48 6.52 -27.19
C PRO A 247 3.70 5.20 -27.17
N GLU A 248 4.25 4.17 -26.52
CA GLU A 248 3.62 2.86 -26.35
C GLU A 248 2.66 2.81 -25.18
N GLY A 249 2.49 3.91 -24.43
CA GLY A 249 1.64 3.97 -23.25
C GLY A 249 2.15 3.14 -22.07
N ALA A 250 3.45 2.91 -21.97
CA ALA A 250 4.02 1.97 -21.01
C ALA A 250 4.65 2.64 -19.77
N SER A 251 4.43 3.95 -19.58
CA SER A 251 5.04 4.72 -18.49
C SER A 251 4.02 5.32 -17.52
N GLY A 252 4.39 5.42 -16.26
CA GLY A 252 3.53 5.99 -15.22
C GLY A 252 3.86 5.54 -13.81
N ILE A 253 2.84 5.62 -12.93
CA ILE A 253 2.90 5.24 -11.52
C ILE A 253 2.53 3.76 -11.39
N PHE A 254 3.40 2.96 -10.80
CA PHE A 254 3.19 1.53 -10.60
C PHE A 254 2.88 1.20 -9.14
N THR A 255 3.33 2.07 -8.22
CA THR A 255 3.21 1.86 -6.79
C THR A 255 3.09 3.18 -6.05
N VAL A 256 2.27 3.21 -5.01
CA VAL A 256 2.08 4.36 -4.12
C VAL A 256 1.87 3.87 -2.70
N ASP A 257 2.54 4.49 -1.73
CA ASP A 257 2.32 4.21 -0.31
C ASP A 257 2.38 5.50 0.52
N PHE A 258 1.66 5.50 1.64
CA PHE A 258 1.56 6.62 2.57
C PHE A 258 1.89 6.15 3.99
N ARG A 259 2.85 6.81 4.65
CA ARG A 259 3.16 6.55 6.06
C ARG A 259 2.27 7.32 7.03
N ASP A 260 1.73 8.46 6.60
CA ASP A 260 0.77 9.27 7.34
C ASP A 260 -0.16 10.03 6.36
N PRO A 261 -1.23 10.70 6.83
CA PRO A 261 -2.19 11.39 5.95
C PRO A 261 -1.61 12.44 5.00
N ASN A 262 -0.41 12.94 5.25
CA ASN A 262 0.21 14.01 4.47
C ASN A 262 1.45 13.56 3.71
N ARG A 263 2.14 12.51 4.20
CA ARG A 263 3.42 12.08 3.64
C ARG A 263 3.29 10.75 2.94
N GLY A 264 3.57 10.77 1.65
CA GLY A 264 3.53 9.62 0.77
C GLY A 264 4.68 9.63 -0.22
N ILE A 265 4.88 8.48 -0.83
CA ILE A 265 5.85 8.24 -1.89
C ILE A 265 5.17 7.46 -3.00
N LEU A 266 5.50 7.76 -4.23
CA LEU A 266 5.12 6.97 -5.38
C LEU A 266 6.35 6.60 -6.19
N ALA A 267 6.27 5.50 -6.90
CA ALA A 267 7.29 5.13 -7.88
C ALA A 267 6.66 4.43 -9.09
N GLY A 268 7.43 4.31 -10.15
CA GLY A 268 6.99 3.67 -11.37
C GLY A 268 8.13 3.56 -12.38
N GLY A 269 7.85 3.86 -13.63
CA GLY A 269 8.86 3.79 -14.69
C GLY A 269 8.26 3.65 -16.07
N ASP A 270 8.96 2.90 -16.92
CA ASP A 270 8.58 2.63 -18.30
C ASP A 270 8.88 1.16 -18.62
N LEU A 271 7.86 0.38 -18.95
CA LEU A 271 8.01 -1.06 -19.23
C LEU A 271 8.80 -1.37 -20.51
N VAL A 272 8.83 -0.45 -21.48
CA VAL A 272 9.64 -0.61 -22.71
C VAL A 272 11.10 -0.33 -22.43
N ARG A 273 11.38 0.62 -21.51
CA ARG A 273 12.72 1.01 -21.08
C ARG A 273 12.98 0.60 -19.63
N GLU A 274 12.58 -0.62 -19.29
CA GLU A 274 12.50 -1.11 -17.89
C GLU A 274 13.81 -0.94 -17.11
N SER A 275 14.97 -1.13 -17.76
CA SER A 275 16.29 -1.01 -17.13
C SER A 275 16.86 0.41 -17.10
N GLU A 276 16.22 1.38 -17.75
CA GLU A 276 16.70 2.76 -17.77
C GLU A 276 16.37 3.47 -16.45
N VAL A 277 17.36 4.17 -15.90
CA VAL A 277 17.18 5.02 -14.74
C VAL A 277 16.56 6.35 -15.18
N LEU A 278 15.26 6.46 -15.00
CA LEU A 278 14.44 7.61 -15.38
C LEU A 278 13.98 8.37 -14.12
N PRO A 279 13.42 9.60 -14.21
CA PRO A 279 12.73 10.25 -13.10
C PRO A 279 11.48 9.43 -12.72
N ASN A 280 11.59 8.52 -11.78
CA ASN A 280 10.60 7.49 -11.50
C ASN A 280 10.20 7.37 -10.03
N VAL A 281 10.68 8.30 -9.17
CA VAL A 281 10.30 8.37 -7.76
C VAL A 281 9.90 9.81 -7.42
N ALA A 282 8.77 9.97 -6.75
CA ALA A 282 8.34 11.27 -6.23
C ALA A 282 7.67 11.12 -4.86
N ARG A 283 7.72 12.18 -4.06
CA ARG A 283 7.15 12.23 -2.71
C ARG A 283 6.20 13.41 -2.55
N THR A 284 5.28 13.28 -1.62
CA THR A 284 4.35 14.33 -1.21
C THR A 284 4.46 14.65 0.27
N ARG A 285 4.11 15.89 0.65
CA ARG A 285 4.03 16.35 2.04
C ARG A 285 2.67 16.93 2.39
N ASP A 286 1.72 16.91 1.45
CA ASP A 286 0.39 17.51 1.54
C ASP A 286 -0.75 16.54 1.19
N GLY A 287 -0.49 15.24 1.33
CA GLY A 287 -1.50 14.20 1.10
C GLY A 287 -1.75 13.88 -0.36
N GLY A 288 -0.79 14.17 -1.24
CA GLY A 288 -0.85 13.85 -2.67
C GLY A 288 -1.36 14.99 -3.54
N ALA A 289 -1.57 16.20 -2.98
CA ALA A 289 -1.97 17.36 -3.78
C ALA A 289 -0.81 17.91 -4.63
N THR A 290 0.42 17.85 -4.10
CA THR A 290 1.64 18.16 -4.84
C THR A 290 2.72 17.10 -4.66
N TRP A 291 3.55 16.93 -5.68
CA TRP A 291 4.60 15.92 -5.72
C TRP A 291 5.92 16.53 -6.16
N GLU A 292 7.01 16.17 -5.50
CA GLU A 292 8.38 16.55 -5.83
C GLU A 292 9.21 15.32 -6.17
N LEU A 293 10.06 15.41 -7.21
CA LEU A 293 10.98 14.32 -7.56
C LEU A 293 11.96 14.06 -6.42
N ALA A 294 12.20 12.78 -6.15
CA ALA A 294 13.30 12.28 -5.35
C ALA A 294 14.44 11.76 -6.26
N THR A 295 15.50 11.22 -5.68
CA THR A 295 16.54 10.55 -6.45
C THR A 295 15.96 9.33 -7.14
N PRO A 296 16.18 9.16 -8.46
CA PRO A 296 15.66 8.00 -9.17
C PRO A 296 16.12 6.68 -8.58
N PHE A 297 15.25 5.67 -8.65
CA PHE A 297 15.58 4.31 -8.24
C PHE A 297 16.68 3.72 -9.14
N PRO A 298 17.74 3.11 -8.59
CA PRO A 298 18.95 2.78 -9.35
C PRO A 298 18.79 1.62 -10.35
N PHE A 299 17.74 0.80 -10.22
CA PHE A 299 17.52 -0.38 -11.06
C PHE A 299 16.38 -0.21 -12.08
N GLY A 300 16.08 1.03 -12.48
CA GLY A 300 15.08 1.31 -13.50
C GLY A 300 13.66 1.30 -12.98
N THR A 301 12.73 0.64 -13.66
CA THR A 301 11.30 0.63 -13.34
C THR A 301 11.02 -0.07 -12.00
N VAL A 302 10.36 0.64 -11.09
CA VAL A 302 9.94 0.13 -9.78
C VAL A 302 8.60 -0.59 -9.91
N PHE A 303 8.53 -1.84 -9.46
CA PHE A 303 7.30 -2.64 -9.48
C PHE A 303 6.52 -2.55 -8.17
N GLY A 304 7.20 -2.50 -7.05
CA GLY A 304 6.57 -2.38 -5.73
C GLY A 304 7.42 -1.55 -4.77
N LEU A 305 6.76 -0.79 -3.90
CA LEU A 305 7.41 0.02 -2.88
C LEU A 305 6.54 0.00 -1.62
N SER A 306 7.18 0.00 -0.45
CA SER A 306 6.48 0.13 0.82
C SER A 306 7.31 0.91 1.83
N TYR A 307 6.66 1.73 2.65
CA TYR A 307 7.29 2.24 3.86
C TYR A 307 7.62 1.11 4.83
N VAL A 308 8.84 1.11 5.36
CA VAL A 308 9.32 0.12 6.35
C VAL A 308 8.51 0.18 7.65
N SER A 309 7.99 1.35 7.99
CA SER A 309 7.10 1.53 9.14
C SER A 309 6.15 2.69 8.89
N LYS A 310 4.85 2.45 9.06
CA LYS A 310 3.82 3.50 9.03
C LYS A 310 3.80 4.35 10.33
N ALA A 311 4.72 4.11 11.27
CA ALA A 311 4.82 4.85 12.54
C ALA A 311 5.82 6.03 12.48
N GLY A 312 5.96 6.68 11.33
CA GLY A 312 6.68 7.95 11.22
C GLY A 312 8.14 7.88 10.76
N LEU A 313 8.69 6.70 10.47
CA LEU A 313 10.04 6.58 9.89
C LEU A 313 9.98 6.87 8.37
N PRO A 314 10.93 7.65 7.82
CA PRO A 314 10.99 7.97 6.41
C PRO A 314 11.60 6.85 5.54
N ALA A 315 11.88 5.68 6.14
CA ALA A 315 12.52 4.58 5.43
C ALA A 315 11.53 3.86 4.50
N VAL A 316 11.96 3.61 3.27
CA VAL A 316 11.22 2.90 2.24
C VAL A 316 12.05 1.76 1.66
N PHE A 317 11.38 0.74 1.16
CA PHE A 317 11.97 -0.39 0.48
C PHE A 317 11.31 -0.54 -0.89
N ALA A 318 12.09 -0.67 -1.95
CA ALA A 318 11.59 -0.76 -3.31
C ALA A 318 12.16 -1.98 -4.02
N VAL A 319 11.33 -2.61 -4.84
CA VAL A 319 11.65 -3.81 -5.59
C VAL A 319 11.39 -3.62 -7.07
N ALA A 320 12.26 -4.25 -7.88
CA ALA A 320 12.18 -4.31 -9.33
C ALA A 320 12.72 -5.64 -9.82
N ARG A 321 12.47 -5.95 -11.09
CA ARG A 321 13.08 -7.13 -11.70
C ARG A 321 14.60 -7.01 -11.82
N GLY A 322 15.09 -5.79 -12.04
CA GLY A 322 16.51 -5.48 -12.17
C GLY A 322 17.29 -5.39 -10.85
N GLY A 323 16.61 -5.32 -9.69
CA GLY A 323 17.26 -5.21 -8.38
C GLY A 323 16.36 -4.68 -7.29
N VAL A 324 16.88 -4.63 -6.09
CA VAL A 324 16.19 -4.18 -4.88
C VAL A 324 17.04 -3.12 -4.20
N ALA A 325 16.40 -2.10 -3.65
CA ALA A 325 17.09 -1.09 -2.84
C ALA A 325 16.19 -0.57 -1.72
N TRP A 326 16.80 0.00 -0.71
CA TRP A 326 16.09 0.69 0.36
C TRP A 326 16.66 2.11 0.55
N SER A 327 15.82 3.00 1.05
CA SER A 327 16.17 4.39 1.34
C SER A 327 15.79 4.71 2.79
N PRO A 328 16.66 5.36 3.57
CA PRO A 328 16.34 5.81 4.94
C PRO A 328 15.58 7.14 4.96
N ASP A 329 15.43 7.83 3.82
CA ASP A 329 15.10 9.24 3.70
C ASP A 329 14.14 9.58 2.55
N GLU A 330 13.15 8.68 2.30
CA GLU A 330 12.09 8.88 1.28
C GLU A 330 12.65 9.09 -0.14
N GLY A 331 13.71 8.35 -0.49
CA GLY A 331 14.28 8.36 -1.83
C GLY A 331 15.35 9.45 -2.07
N ASP A 332 15.81 10.17 -1.05
CA ASP A 332 16.95 11.08 -1.22
C ASP A 332 18.26 10.31 -1.43
N THR A 333 18.43 9.18 -0.73
CA THR A 333 19.54 8.25 -0.93
C THR A 333 19.05 6.80 -1.08
N TRP A 334 19.71 6.00 -1.92
CA TRP A 334 19.40 4.58 -2.11
C TRP A 334 20.58 3.71 -1.74
N HIS A 335 20.31 2.63 -1.02
CA HIS A 335 21.25 1.56 -0.71
C HIS A 335 20.86 0.31 -1.52
N GLU A 336 21.70 -0.03 -2.48
CA GLU A 336 21.46 -1.09 -3.44
C GLU A 336 21.67 -2.49 -2.83
N LEU A 337 20.84 -3.44 -3.25
CA LEU A 337 20.90 -4.86 -2.92
C LEU A 337 20.86 -5.68 -4.24
N PRO A 338 21.94 -5.63 -5.05
CA PRO A 338 21.94 -6.10 -6.43
C PRO A 338 21.81 -7.62 -6.58
N ASP A 339 22.07 -8.39 -5.52
CA ASP A 339 21.96 -9.86 -5.55
C ASP A 339 20.49 -10.35 -5.52
N PHE A 340 19.54 -9.44 -5.27
CA PHE A 340 18.11 -9.74 -5.21
C PHE A 340 17.41 -9.27 -6.49
N LEU A 341 17.20 -10.21 -7.43
CA LEU A 341 16.61 -9.95 -8.75
C LEU A 341 15.21 -10.54 -8.87
N ASP A 342 14.40 -9.99 -9.79
CA ASP A 342 13.08 -10.49 -10.18
C ASP A 342 12.10 -10.55 -8.99
N PHE A 343 12.06 -9.45 -8.19
CA PHE A 343 11.05 -9.22 -7.18
C PHE A 343 9.97 -8.28 -7.70
N TRP A 344 8.72 -8.55 -7.31
CA TRP A 344 7.54 -7.87 -7.83
C TRP A 344 6.83 -7.01 -6.80
N ALA A 345 6.67 -7.51 -5.59
CA ALA A 345 5.98 -6.80 -4.52
C ALA A 345 6.75 -6.82 -3.22
N VAL A 346 6.51 -5.82 -2.37
CA VAL A 346 7.03 -5.71 -1.02
C VAL A 346 5.97 -5.08 -0.11
N SER A 347 5.85 -5.59 1.11
CA SER A 347 4.93 -5.05 2.12
C SER A 347 5.54 -5.17 3.51
N PHE A 348 5.30 -4.17 4.36
CA PHE A 348 5.75 -4.12 5.74
C PHE A 348 4.59 -3.92 6.71
N ALA A 349 4.48 -4.77 7.70
CA ALA A 349 3.66 -4.52 8.89
C ALA A 349 4.36 -3.56 9.87
N ASN A 350 5.68 -3.69 9.99
CA ASN A 350 6.58 -2.82 10.77
C ASN A 350 8.04 -3.12 10.40
N GLN A 351 8.99 -2.39 10.99
CA GLN A 351 10.42 -2.53 10.70
C GLN A 351 11.03 -3.95 10.94
N HIS A 352 10.36 -4.81 11.69
CA HIS A 352 10.83 -6.17 11.97
C HIS A 352 10.06 -7.24 11.17
N ALA A 353 9.08 -6.83 10.37
CA ALA A 353 8.18 -7.72 9.67
C ALA A 353 7.80 -7.15 8.30
N GLY A 354 8.67 -7.33 7.34
CA GLY A 354 8.44 -7.10 5.93
C GLY A 354 8.68 -8.37 5.14
N TRP A 355 8.05 -8.46 3.97
CA TRP A 355 8.27 -9.53 2.99
C TRP A 355 8.30 -8.96 1.58
N MET A 356 9.19 -9.49 0.75
CA MET A 356 9.17 -9.30 -0.69
C MET A 356 8.99 -10.65 -1.40
N VAL A 357 8.30 -10.61 -2.53
CA VAL A 357 7.96 -11.81 -3.31
C VAL A 357 8.33 -11.66 -4.77
N GLY A 358 8.57 -12.78 -5.45
CA GLY A 358 9.03 -12.76 -6.82
C GLY A 358 8.88 -14.07 -7.58
N GLY A 359 9.62 -14.19 -8.68
CA GLY A 359 9.62 -15.36 -9.55
C GLY A 359 10.00 -16.64 -8.83
N GLU A 360 9.57 -17.79 -9.38
CA GLU A 360 9.89 -19.13 -8.89
C GLU A 360 9.48 -19.37 -7.42
N GLY A 361 8.39 -18.75 -6.97
CA GLY A 361 7.88 -18.89 -5.61
C GLY A 361 8.76 -18.25 -4.53
N ARG A 362 9.64 -17.32 -4.90
CA ARG A 362 10.56 -16.70 -3.93
C ARG A 362 9.84 -15.80 -2.94
N ILE A 363 10.14 -16.02 -1.68
CA ILE A 363 9.75 -15.14 -0.56
C ILE A 363 11.02 -14.82 0.24
N VAL A 364 11.21 -13.55 0.57
CA VAL A 364 12.28 -13.11 1.45
C VAL A 364 11.69 -12.26 2.57
N LYS A 365 11.95 -12.64 3.81
CA LYS A 365 11.61 -11.82 4.98
C LYS A 365 12.64 -10.71 5.14
N ILE A 366 12.17 -9.52 5.49
CA ILE A 366 12.97 -8.31 5.68
C ILE A 366 12.79 -7.81 7.11
N SER A 367 13.88 -7.51 7.79
CA SER A 367 13.86 -6.88 9.12
C SER A 367 15.00 -5.86 9.26
N PHE A 368 14.71 -4.71 9.85
CA PHE A 368 15.66 -3.66 10.18
C PHE A 368 16.02 -3.64 11.66
#